data_2ce574f0a2e72cbf1e604a8f003eaca3
#
_entry.id   2ce574f0a2e72cbf1e604a8f003eaca3
#
_cell.length_a   1.000
_cell.length_b   1.000
_cell.length_c   1.000
_cell.angle_alpha   90.00
_cell.angle_beta   90.00
_cell.angle_gamma   90.00
#
_symmetry.space_group_name_H-M   'P 1'
#
loop_
_entity.id
_entity.type
_entity.pdbx_description
1 polymer ?
#
loop_
_entity_poly.entity_id
_entity_poly.type
_entity_poly.pdbx_seq_one_letter_code
_entity_poly.pdbx_strand_id
1 'polypeptide(L)'
;MTGARSLLGDIVSADLAFLVFTFGSLLVAIQVAGGQYTPRIIATTLLRDNVIRSISGLFVFTLLFANRTAGWMGENQVLQMQVFIAALFGFASLVAFLFLIDYAAKFLRPVSLVARVGEQGIAVIESVYRLPSTGVVVAPELHKERGAPDRIVCQRGKPGIVLAVNVERLVAKARRADVVIQFVPQVGDFVAVDEPLFHLYGNFGAIDENKLRTLVAFGTERTMEQDPMFAFRILVDIALKALSAAINDPTTAVLAIDQLHRLLRVVGKRSLRVEEIEDRSGRVRVILRTPNWENFVHISFREIRQYGASSIQIARRLRAAIENLIQCLPEHRHEALRVELMLIDRAIERHHPFPEDLALARIPDSQGLGGSAVSTTNNY
;
A
#
# COMPACT_ATOMS: atom_id res chain seq x y z
N MET A 1 -25.77 -9.69 47.91
CA MET A 1 -25.04 -10.78 47.27
C MET A 1 -25.58 -11.16 45.91
N THR A 2 -26.86 -11.44 45.79
CA THR A 2 -27.52 -11.76 44.51
C THR A 2 -27.29 -10.66 43.46
N GLY A 3 -27.39 -9.38 43.84
CA GLY A 3 -27.20 -8.26 42.93
C GLY A 3 -25.78 -8.12 42.39
N ALA A 4 -24.73 -8.40 43.20
CA ALA A 4 -23.35 -8.33 42.73
C ALA A 4 -22.97 -9.49 41.74
N ARG A 5 -23.47 -10.68 42.00
CA ARG A 5 -23.33 -11.82 41.07
C ARG A 5 -24.12 -11.58 39.78
N SER A 6 -25.37 -11.06 39.88
CA SER A 6 -26.15 -10.71 38.71
C SER A 6 -25.41 -9.68 37.84
N LEU A 7 -24.91 -8.58 38.47
CA LEU A 7 -24.13 -7.56 37.75
C LEU A 7 -22.91 -8.13 37.02
N LEU A 8 -22.14 -8.99 37.68
CA LEU A 8 -20.98 -9.63 37.04
C LEU A 8 -21.42 -10.58 35.90
N GLY A 9 -22.52 -11.31 36.05
CA GLY A 9 -23.09 -12.13 35.00
C GLY A 9 -23.57 -11.31 33.80
N ASP A 10 -24.19 -10.14 34.06
CA ASP A 10 -24.63 -9.22 33.02
C ASP A 10 -23.44 -8.63 32.26
N ILE A 11 -22.34 -8.26 32.95
CA ILE A 11 -21.10 -7.79 32.32
C ILE A 11 -20.49 -8.88 31.43
N VAL A 12 -20.39 -10.11 31.92
CA VAL A 12 -19.85 -11.24 31.13
C VAL A 12 -20.69 -11.48 29.89
N SER A 13 -22.01 -11.47 30.02
CA SER A 13 -22.93 -11.67 28.90
C SER A 13 -22.86 -10.53 27.87
N ALA A 14 -22.77 -9.29 28.35
CA ALA A 14 -22.63 -8.11 27.48
C ALA A 14 -21.31 -8.12 26.71
N ASP A 15 -20.16 -8.37 27.37
CA ASP A 15 -18.86 -8.40 26.71
C ASP A 15 -18.73 -9.56 25.72
N LEU A 16 -19.35 -10.72 26.03
CA LEU A 16 -19.42 -11.82 25.07
C LEU A 16 -20.24 -11.43 23.83
N ALA A 17 -21.39 -10.76 24.04
CA ALA A 17 -22.22 -10.26 22.95
C ALA A 17 -21.46 -9.20 22.11
N PHE A 18 -20.70 -8.29 22.74
CA PHE A 18 -19.87 -7.31 22.04
C PHE A 18 -18.78 -7.96 21.19
N LEU A 19 -18.12 -8.99 21.71
CA LEU A 19 -17.14 -9.77 20.94
C LEU A 19 -17.78 -10.45 19.74
N VAL A 20 -18.87 -11.19 19.93
CA VAL A 20 -19.56 -11.89 18.85
C VAL A 20 -20.03 -10.91 17.78
N PHE A 21 -20.65 -9.81 18.18
CA PHE A 21 -21.12 -8.78 17.23
C PHE A 21 -19.95 -8.12 16.49
N THR A 22 -18.86 -7.78 17.19
CA THR A 22 -17.67 -7.18 16.59
C THR A 22 -17.04 -8.08 15.53
N PHE A 23 -16.79 -9.34 15.86
CA PHE A 23 -16.22 -10.27 14.90
C PHE A 23 -17.20 -10.64 13.77
N GLY A 24 -18.48 -10.77 14.08
CA GLY A 24 -19.51 -11.04 13.08
C GLY A 24 -19.64 -9.88 12.07
N SER A 25 -19.75 -8.64 12.57
CA SER A 25 -19.82 -7.46 11.71
C SER A 25 -18.53 -7.24 10.90
N LEU A 26 -17.37 -7.53 11.51
CA LEU A 26 -16.07 -7.46 10.83
C LEU A 26 -15.98 -8.47 9.68
N LEU A 27 -16.45 -9.70 9.86
CA LEU A 27 -16.50 -10.72 8.81
C LEU A 27 -17.39 -10.30 7.65
N VAL A 28 -18.58 -9.77 7.94
CA VAL A 28 -19.48 -9.22 6.91
C VAL A 28 -18.82 -8.04 6.18
N ALA A 29 -18.19 -7.15 6.93
CA ALA A 29 -17.46 -6.02 6.37
C ALA A 29 -16.31 -6.45 5.44
N ILE A 30 -15.54 -7.46 5.83
CA ILE A 30 -14.48 -8.07 5.01
C ILE A 30 -15.08 -8.65 3.72
N GLN A 31 -16.22 -9.32 3.82
CA GLN A 31 -16.89 -9.95 2.69
C GLN A 31 -17.39 -8.92 1.68
N VAL A 32 -18.05 -7.85 2.16
CA VAL A 32 -18.53 -6.74 1.33
C VAL A 32 -17.36 -5.99 0.69
N ALA A 33 -16.35 -5.63 1.49
CA ALA A 33 -15.17 -4.93 1.00
C ALA A 33 -14.36 -5.78 0.00
N GLY A 34 -14.28 -7.10 0.19
CA GLY A 34 -13.66 -8.04 -0.76
C GLY A 34 -14.38 -8.08 -2.12
N GLY A 35 -15.69 -7.92 -2.11
CA GLY A 35 -16.50 -7.80 -3.32
C GLY A 35 -16.34 -6.47 -4.06
N GLN A 36 -16.26 -5.37 -3.33
CA GLN A 36 -16.18 -4.01 -3.88
C GLN A 36 -14.75 -3.53 -4.14
N TYR A 37 -13.77 -3.96 -3.33
CA TYR A 37 -12.36 -3.61 -3.46
C TYR A 37 -11.53 -4.85 -3.79
N THR A 38 -10.22 -4.81 -3.56
CA THR A 38 -9.39 -6.00 -3.76
C THR A 38 -9.19 -6.77 -2.46
N PRO A 39 -9.23 -8.11 -2.47
CA PRO A 39 -8.99 -8.92 -1.26
C PRO A 39 -7.66 -8.60 -0.56
N ARG A 40 -6.66 -8.15 -1.33
CA ARG A 40 -5.32 -7.80 -0.85
C ARG A 40 -5.30 -6.66 0.17
N ILE A 41 -6.20 -5.68 0.02
CA ILE A 41 -6.27 -4.53 0.94
C ILE A 41 -6.79 -4.94 2.31
N ILE A 42 -7.74 -5.87 2.33
CA ILE A 42 -8.45 -6.26 3.53
C ILE A 42 -7.51 -6.97 4.49
N ALA A 43 -6.73 -7.94 3.99
CA ALA A 43 -5.81 -8.71 4.80
C ALA A 43 -4.72 -7.85 5.45
N THR A 44 -4.20 -6.87 4.72
CA THR A 44 -3.11 -6.01 5.20
C THR A 44 -3.58 -4.89 6.13
N THR A 45 -4.81 -4.40 5.96
CA THR A 45 -5.27 -3.16 6.62
C THR A 45 -6.20 -3.45 7.79
N LEU A 46 -7.16 -4.37 7.64
CA LEU A 46 -8.23 -4.59 8.62
C LEU A 46 -7.78 -5.49 9.78
N LEU A 47 -7.10 -6.60 9.48
CA LEU A 47 -6.66 -7.56 10.50
C LEU A 47 -5.50 -7.04 11.36
N ARG A 48 -4.77 -6.02 10.89
CA ARG A 48 -3.66 -5.39 11.62
C ARG A 48 -4.05 -4.09 12.33
N ASP A 49 -5.33 -3.72 12.33
CA ASP A 49 -5.77 -2.47 12.95
C ASP A 49 -5.63 -2.53 14.48
N ASN A 50 -4.84 -1.59 15.02
CA ASN A 50 -4.54 -1.54 16.45
C ASN A 50 -5.76 -1.18 17.30
N VAL A 51 -6.71 -0.41 16.77
CA VAL A 51 -7.92 0.02 17.49
C VAL A 51 -8.82 -1.18 17.71
N ILE A 52 -9.12 -1.93 16.66
CA ILE A 52 -9.94 -3.15 16.73
C ILE A 52 -9.32 -4.16 17.70
N ARG A 53 -7.99 -4.36 17.60
CA ARG A 53 -7.27 -5.29 18.47
C ARG A 53 -7.28 -4.87 19.94
N SER A 54 -7.08 -3.58 20.21
CA SER A 54 -7.05 -3.07 21.58
C SER A 54 -8.43 -3.12 22.24
N ILE A 55 -9.49 -2.77 21.51
CA ILE A 55 -10.87 -2.83 22.02
C ILE A 55 -11.32 -4.28 22.23
N SER A 56 -11.02 -5.18 21.29
CA SER A 56 -11.29 -6.62 21.48
C SER A 56 -10.52 -7.17 22.68
N GLY A 57 -9.29 -6.70 22.91
CA GLY A 57 -8.51 -7.05 24.10
C GLY A 57 -9.16 -6.56 25.40
N LEU A 58 -9.74 -5.35 25.40
CA LEU A 58 -10.50 -4.83 26.54
C LEU A 58 -11.69 -5.72 26.85
N PHE A 59 -12.50 -6.10 25.84
CA PHE A 59 -13.66 -6.99 26.06
C PHE A 59 -13.26 -8.35 26.64
N VAL A 60 -12.22 -8.97 26.07
CA VAL A 60 -11.70 -10.26 26.61
C VAL A 60 -11.21 -10.10 28.04
N PHE A 61 -10.46 -9.04 28.33
CA PHE A 61 -9.97 -8.76 29.68
C PHE A 61 -11.10 -8.58 30.66
N THR A 62 -12.11 -7.74 30.34
CA THR A 62 -13.26 -7.45 31.20
C THR A 62 -14.07 -8.72 31.47
N LEU A 63 -14.34 -9.51 30.42
CA LEU A 63 -15.04 -10.78 30.54
C LEU A 63 -14.32 -11.75 31.50
N LEU A 64 -13.01 -11.95 31.31
CA LEU A 64 -12.21 -12.84 32.16
C LEU A 64 -12.12 -12.33 33.59
N PHE A 65 -11.96 -11.01 33.79
CA PHE A 65 -11.89 -10.39 35.11
C PHE A 65 -13.22 -10.52 35.85
N ALA A 66 -14.35 -10.21 35.19
CA ALA A 66 -15.68 -10.34 35.79
C ALA A 66 -16.02 -11.80 36.15
N ASN A 67 -15.73 -12.74 35.22
CA ASN A 67 -15.94 -14.17 35.48
C ASN A 67 -15.07 -14.69 36.63
N ARG A 68 -13.80 -14.28 36.69
CA ARG A 68 -12.91 -14.65 37.79
C ARG A 68 -13.36 -14.09 39.14
N THR A 69 -13.81 -12.81 39.14
CA THR A 69 -14.36 -12.16 40.34
C THR A 69 -15.61 -12.89 40.84
N ALA A 70 -16.52 -13.27 39.94
CA ALA A 70 -17.71 -14.02 40.25
C ALA A 70 -17.39 -15.39 40.87
N GLY A 71 -16.36 -16.09 40.38
CA GLY A 71 -15.88 -17.37 40.87
C GLY A 71 -15.22 -17.32 42.28
N TRP A 72 -14.65 -16.18 42.66
CA TRP A 72 -14.06 -15.99 44.00
C TRP A 72 -15.06 -15.55 45.06
N MET A 73 -16.27 -15.14 44.70
CA MET A 73 -17.32 -14.75 45.64
C MET A 73 -17.89 -16.02 46.35
N GLY A 74 -17.54 -16.20 47.64
CA GLY A 74 -18.12 -17.20 48.50
C GLY A 74 -19.57 -16.92 48.85
N GLU A 75 -20.19 -17.80 49.66
CA GLU A 75 -21.59 -17.62 50.03
C GLU A 75 -21.85 -16.39 50.95
N ASN A 76 -20.82 -15.90 51.68
CA ASN A 76 -20.93 -14.82 52.65
C ASN A 76 -19.97 -13.63 52.43
N GLN A 77 -19.20 -13.56 51.37
CA GLN A 77 -18.27 -12.46 51.13
C GLN A 77 -18.44 -11.83 49.75
N VAL A 78 -18.72 -10.53 49.73
CA VAL A 78 -18.71 -9.74 48.49
C VAL A 78 -17.38 -8.96 48.41
N LEU A 79 -16.65 -9.19 47.35
CA LEU A 79 -15.40 -8.49 47.04
C LEU A 79 -15.75 -7.09 46.43
N GLN A 80 -16.22 -6.16 47.27
CA GLN A 80 -16.78 -4.87 46.81
C GLN A 80 -15.88 -4.11 45.85
N MET A 81 -14.58 -4.04 46.15
CA MET A 81 -13.60 -3.35 45.29
C MET A 81 -13.50 -4.02 43.90
N GLN A 82 -13.44 -5.33 43.86
CA GLN A 82 -13.33 -6.06 42.58
C GLN A 82 -14.61 -5.96 41.75
N VAL A 83 -15.79 -5.99 42.39
CA VAL A 83 -17.07 -5.77 41.73
C VAL A 83 -17.14 -4.34 41.19
N PHE A 84 -16.68 -3.34 41.94
CA PHE A 84 -16.63 -1.95 41.48
C PHE A 84 -15.69 -1.79 40.26
N ILE A 85 -14.51 -2.40 40.31
CA ILE A 85 -13.56 -2.39 39.19
C ILE A 85 -14.16 -3.11 37.97
N ALA A 86 -14.82 -4.25 38.14
CA ALA A 86 -15.50 -4.94 37.07
C ALA A 86 -16.62 -4.08 36.43
N ALA A 87 -17.40 -3.38 37.25
CA ALA A 87 -18.41 -2.45 36.75
C ALA A 87 -17.81 -1.29 35.94
N LEU A 88 -16.68 -0.75 36.40
CA LEU A 88 -15.94 0.29 35.68
C LEU A 88 -15.45 -0.21 34.29
N PHE A 89 -14.86 -1.41 34.24
CA PHE A 89 -14.45 -2.01 32.99
C PHE A 89 -15.64 -2.37 32.09
N GLY A 90 -16.76 -2.85 32.65
CA GLY A 90 -17.99 -3.09 31.90
C GLY A 90 -18.54 -1.82 31.27
N PHE A 91 -18.52 -0.70 32.01
CA PHE A 91 -18.91 0.60 31.46
C PHE A 91 -17.93 1.07 30.37
N ALA A 92 -16.62 0.89 30.58
CA ALA A 92 -15.60 1.21 29.57
C ALA A 92 -15.77 0.35 28.32
N SER A 93 -16.12 -0.93 28.45
CA SER A 93 -16.43 -1.83 27.33
C SER A 93 -17.65 -1.34 26.54
N LEU A 94 -18.71 -0.89 27.21
CA LEU A 94 -19.88 -0.34 26.53
C LEU A 94 -19.52 0.91 25.70
N VAL A 95 -18.76 1.84 26.28
CA VAL A 95 -18.30 3.06 25.58
C VAL A 95 -17.41 2.68 24.40
N ALA A 96 -16.47 1.76 24.61
CA ALA A 96 -15.57 1.26 23.57
C ALA A 96 -16.33 0.56 22.44
N PHE A 97 -17.41 -0.17 22.73
CA PHE A 97 -18.26 -0.81 21.74
C PHE A 97 -18.98 0.20 20.86
N LEU A 98 -19.58 1.24 21.45
CA LEU A 98 -20.23 2.31 20.70
C LEU A 98 -19.24 3.07 19.81
N PHE A 99 -18.05 3.34 20.34
CA PHE A 99 -16.96 3.92 19.55
C PHE A 99 -16.54 3.00 18.38
N LEU A 100 -16.45 1.69 18.62
CA LEU A 100 -16.06 0.73 17.59
C LEU A 100 -17.05 0.64 16.43
N ILE A 101 -18.35 0.77 16.69
CA ILE A 101 -19.38 0.82 15.64
C ILE A 101 -19.15 2.03 14.72
N ASP A 102 -18.98 3.22 15.28
CA ASP A 102 -18.72 4.43 14.50
C ASP A 102 -17.37 4.34 13.75
N TYR A 103 -16.35 3.84 14.43
CA TYR A 103 -15.03 3.60 13.84
C TYR A 103 -15.09 2.65 12.64
N ALA A 104 -15.74 1.48 12.80
CA ALA A 104 -15.88 0.49 11.73
C ALA A 104 -16.66 1.05 10.54
N ALA A 105 -17.72 1.82 10.78
CA ALA A 105 -18.49 2.47 9.73
C ALA A 105 -17.68 3.47 8.91
N LYS A 106 -16.81 4.23 9.57
CA LYS A 106 -15.89 5.19 8.91
C LYS A 106 -14.73 4.49 8.19
N PHE A 107 -14.23 3.42 8.80
CA PHE A 107 -13.08 2.66 8.30
C PHE A 107 -13.34 2.01 6.94
N LEU A 108 -14.57 1.55 6.70
CA LEU A 108 -14.98 0.84 5.49
C LEU A 108 -15.34 1.77 4.32
N ARG A 109 -15.36 3.08 4.52
CA ARG A 109 -15.64 4.02 3.42
C ARG A 109 -14.54 3.97 2.37
N PRO A 110 -14.88 3.98 1.06
CA PRO A 110 -13.89 4.01 -0.04
C PRO A 110 -12.83 5.09 0.15
N VAL A 111 -13.27 6.29 0.51
CA VAL A 111 -12.40 7.46 0.73
C VAL A 111 -11.32 7.15 1.78
N SER A 112 -11.70 6.53 2.90
CA SER A 112 -10.77 6.22 4.00
C SER A 112 -9.76 5.15 3.60
N LEU A 113 -10.21 4.14 2.86
CA LEU A 113 -9.36 3.04 2.40
C LEU A 113 -8.33 3.52 1.38
N VAL A 114 -8.78 4.25 0.37
CA VAL A 114 -7.94 4.80 -0.70
C VAL A 114 -6.92 5.80 -0.13
N ALA A 115 -7.36 6.68 0.79
CA ALA A 115 -6.46 7.61 1.48
C ALA A 115 -5.37 6.90 2.29
N ARG A 116 -5.72 5.83 3.01
CA ARG A 116 -4.76 5.03 3.80
C ARG A 116 -3.71 4.36 2.93
N VAL A 117 -4.10 3.78 1.79
CA VAL A 117 -3.14 3.22 0.82
C VAL A 117 -2.21 4.30 0.31
N GLY A 118 -2.74 5.50 0.02
CA GLY A 118 -1.94 6.66 -0.37
C GLY A 118 -0.91 7.06 0.68
N GLU A 119 -1.31 7.18 1.96
CA GLU A 119 -0.40 7.51 3.07
C GLU A 119 0.70 6.44 3.25
N GLN A 120 0.33 5.17 3.26
CA GLN A 120 1.29 4.08 3.34
C GLN A 120 2.25 4.08 2.15
N GLY A 121 1.73 4.34 0.93
CA GLY A 121 2.53 4.47 -0.27
C GLY A 121 3.57 5.58 -0.18
N ILE A 122 3.19 6.77 0.34
CA ILE A 122 4.14 7.86 0.59
C ILE A 122 5.23 7.44 1.57
N ALA A 123 4.84 6.86 2.71
CA ALA A 123 5.79 6.42 3.72
C ALA A 123 6.82 5.42 3.16
N VAL A 124 6.37 4.48 2.31
CA VAL A 124 7.25 3.51 1.65
C VAL A 124 8.15 4.19 0.61
N ILE A 125 7.62 5.09 -0.22
CA ILE A 125 8.42 5.87 -1.18
C ILE A 125 9.53 6.63 -0.45
N GLU A 126 9.23 7.26 0.66
CA GLU A 126 10.20 8.04 1.46
C GLU A 126 11.24 7.16 2.15
N SER A 127 10.87 5.96 2.56
CA SER A 127 11.80 5.01 3.17
C SER A 127 12.76 4.39 2.15
N VAL A 128 12.29 4.11 0.93
CA VAL A 128 13.07 3.48 -0.14
C VAL A 128 13.89 4.53 -0.91
N TYR A 129 13.28 5.64 -1.31
CA TYR A 129 13.91 6.71 -2.10
C TYR A 129 14.18 7.93 -1.21
N ARG A 130 15.24 7.87 -0.43
CA ARG A 130 15.58 8.89 0.57
C ARG A 130 16.09 10.21 -0.03
N LEU A 131 16.74 10.15 -1.19
CA LEU A 131 17.38 11.31 -1.81
C LEU A 131 16.43 12.07 -2.74
N PRO A 132 16.42 13.42 -2.70
CA PRO A 132 15.71 14.21 -3.68
C PRO A 132 16.33 14.05 -5.07
N SER A 133 15.52 14.25 -6.11
CA SER A 133 16.02 14.32 -7.50
C SER A 133 16.89 15.56 -7.66
N THR A 134 18.12 15.40 -8.12
CA THR A 134 19.06 16.52 -8.39
C THR A 134 18.80 17.21 -9.71
N GLY A 135 17.82 16.78 -10.51
CA GLY A 135 17.53 17.32 -11.84
C GLY A 135 18.59 17.02 -12.90
N VAL A 136 19.74 16.52 -12.51
CA VAL A 136 20.79 16.13 -13.43
C VAL A 136 20.39 14.80 -14.07
N VAL A 137 20.11 14.83 -15.38
CA VAL A 137 20.07 13.63 -16.21
C VAL A 137 21.51 13.13 -16.32
N VAL A 138 21.96 12.42 -15.32
CA VAL A 138 23.12 11.54 -15.55
C VAL A 138 22.58 10.48 -16.50
N ALA A 139 23.04 10.47 -17.75
CA ALA A 139 22.74 9.40 -18.69
C ALA A 139 22.87 8.07 -17.95
N PRO A 140 22.03 7.06 -18.24
CA PRO A 140 22.32 5.73 -17.76
C PRO A 140 23.74 5.48 -18.24
N GLU A 141 24.74 5.63 -17.36
CA GLU A 141 25.97 4.91 -17.61
C GLU A 141 25.47 3.48 -17.71
N LEU A 142 25.41 3.01 -18.97
CA LEU A 142 25.20 1.61 -19.26
C LEU A 142 25.97 0.88 -18.17
N HIS A 143 25.26 0.05 -17.40
CA HIS A 143 25.93 -0.81 -16.43
C HIS A 143 27.21 -1.25 -17.10
N LYS A 144 28.37 -0.81 -16.60
CA LYS A 144 29.64 -1.32 -17.13
C LYS A 144 29.43 -2.80 -17.19
N GLU A 145 29.35 -3.36 -18.41
CA GLU A 145 29.13 -4.78 -18.61
C GLU A 145 30.21 -5.47 -17.79
N ARG A 146 29.86 -5.76 -16.55
CA ARG A 146 30.72 -6.54 -15.68
C ARG A 146 30.60 -7.93 -16.22
N GLY A 147 31.47 -8.40 -17.04
CA GLY A 147 31.46 -9.71 -17.66
C GLY A 147 30.55 -10.77 -17.01
N ALA A 148 30.69 -12.01 -17.38
CA ALA A 148 29.92 -13.07 -16.72
C ALA A 148 30.18 -13.05 -15.19
N PRO A 149 29.19 -13.32 -14.34
CA PRO A 149 29.39 -13.42 -12.89
C PRO A 149 30.31 -14.58 -12.57
N ASP A 150 31.23 -14.38 -11.64
CA ASP A 150 32.14 -15.43 -11.19
C ASP A 150 31.40 -16.58 -10.49
N ARG A 151 30.25 -16.26 -9.88
CA ARG A 151 29.37 -17.23 -9.24
C ARG A 151 27.92 -16.77 -9.23
N ILE A 152 27.00 -17.73 -9.42
CA ILE A 152 25.53 -17.53 -9.34
C ILE A 152 25.02 -18.28 -8.12
N VAL A 153 24.30 -17.56 -7.27
CA VAL A 153 23.61 -18.14 -6.11
C VAL A 153 22.11 -18.19 -6.43
N CYS A 154 21.58 -19.39 -6.57
CA CYS A 154 20.17 -19.61 -6.89
C CYS A 154 19.28 -19.72 -5.65
N GLN A 155 18.00 -19.46 -5.83
CA GLN A 155 16.97 -19.70 -4.82
C GLN A 155 16.86 -21.20 -4.52
N ARG A 156 16.75 -21.55 -3.25
CA ARG A 156 16.53 -22.92 -2.78
C ARG A 156 15.37 -22.98 -1.79
N GLY A 157 14.70 -24.10 -1.72
CA GLY A 157 13.58 -24.33 -0.83
C GLY A 157 12.24 -24.07 -1.52
N LYS A 158 11.41 -23.14 -0.99
CA LYS A 158 10.09 -22.85 -1.57
C LYS A 158 10.17 -21.64 -2.51
N PRO A 159 9.44 -21.66 -3.64
CA PRO A 159 9.25 -20.46 -4.45
C PRO A 159 8.47 -19.41 -3.68
N GLY A 160 8.63 -18.15 -4.03
CA GLY A 160 7.91 -17.07 -3.35
C GLY A 160 8.15 -15.70 -3.95
N ILE A 161 7.42 -14.74 -3.42
CA ILE A 161 7.58 -13.32 -3.78
C ILE A 161 8.62 -12.70 -2.85
N VAL A 162 9.56 -11.95 -3.42
CA VAL A 162 10.53 -11.15 -2.65
C VAL A 162 9.79 -10.04 -1.92
N LEU A 163 9.79 -10.08 -0.60
CA LEU A 163 9.15 -9.07 0.24
C LEU A 163 10.11 -7.96 0.65
N ALA A 164 11.34 -8.34 0.98
CA ALA A 164 12.36 -7.41 1.45
C ALA A 164 13.76 -7.98 1.27
N VAL A 165 14.73 -7.09 1.18
CA VAL A 165 16.16 -7.39 1.12
C VAL A 165 16.91 -6.59 2.18
N ASN A 166 17.74 -7.25 2.98
CA ASN A 166 18.57 -6.57 3.98
C ASN A 166 19.84 -6.03 3.33
N VAL A 167 19.73 -4.86 2.73
CA VAL A 167 20.80 -4.19 1.97
C VAL A 167 22.02 -3.89 2.84
N GLU A 168 21.83 -3.41 4.06
CA GLU A 168 22.93 -3.06 4.97
C GLU A 168 23.82 -4.28 5.27
N ARG A 169 23.20 -5.42 5.52
CA ARG A 169 23.92 -6.67 5.74
C ARG A 169 24.57 -7.21 4.46
N LEU A 170 23.97 -7.00 3.29
CA LEU A 170 24.59 -7.32 2.00
C LEU A 170 25.86 -6.51 1.79
N VAL A 171 25.81 -5.18 1.97
CA VAL A 171 26.99 -4.30 1.89
C VAL A 171 28.07 -4.72 2.87
N ALA A 172 27.71 -5.04 4.11
CA ALA A 172 28.69 -5.50 5.12
C ALA A 172 29.37 -6.82 4.71
N LYS A 173 28.61 -7.77 4.14
CA LYS A 173 29.19 -9.03 3.62
C LYS A 173 30.06 -8.80 2.40
N ALA A 174 29.60 -8.03 1.42
CA ALA A 174 30.34 -7.69 0.21
C ALA A 174 31.67 -7.01 0.55
N ARG A 175 31.66 -6.06 1.49
CA ARG A 175 32.87 -5.39 1.96
C ARG A 175 33.86 -6.35 2.62
N ARG A 176 33.38 -7.26 3.50
CA ARG A 176 34.24 -8.22 4.21
C ARG A 176 34.92 -9.21 3.24
N ALA A 177 34.24 -9.60 2.18
CA ALA A 177 34.75 -10.53 1.19
C ALA A 177 35.45 -9.83 0.01
N ASP A 178 35.46 -8.49 -0.01
CA ASP A 178 35.94 -7.63 -1.10
C ASP A 178 35.36 -7.99 -2.49
N VAL A 179 34.04 -8.21 -2.52
CA VAL A 179 33.27 -8.58 -3.73
C VAL A 179 32.20 -7.55 -4.02
N VAL A 180 31.58 -7.66 -5.21
CA VAL A 180 30.32 -7.01 -5.54
C VAL A 180 29.22 -8.06 -5.60
N ILE A 181 28.10 -7.79 -4.93
CA ILE A 181 26.91 -8.64 -4.90
C ILE A 181 25.80 -7.96 -5.69
N GLN A 182 25.37 -8.55 -6.79
CA GLN A 182 24.17 -8.12 -7.51
C GLN A 182 22.99 -8.98 -7.07
N PHE A 183 21.95 -8.34 -6.54
CA PHE A 183 20.65 -8.97 -6.32
C PHE A 183 19.87 -8.95 -7.63
N VAL A 184 19.56 -10.12 -8.18
CA VAL A 184 19.04 -10.26 -9.55
C VAL A 184 17.56 -9.88 -9.67
N PRO A 185 16.64 -10.38 -8.79
CA PRO A 185 15.24 -9.98 -8.85
C PRO A 185 15.03 -8.57 -8.27
N GLN A 186 13.83 -8.04 -8.43
CA GLN A 186 13.36 -6.86 -7.71
C GLN A 186 12.52 -7.27 -6.50
N VAL A 187 12.37 -6.34 -5.53
CA VAL A 187 11.34 -6.51 -4.49
C VAL A 187 9.97 -6.55 -5.19
N GLY A 188 9.17 -7.55 -4.85
CA GLY A 188 7.89 -7.83 -5.50
C GLY A 188 7.95 -8.87 -6.62
N ASP A 189 9.13 -9.28 -7.11
CA ASP A 189 9.22 -10.35 -8.09
C ASP A 189 8.90 -11.71 -7.46
N PHE A 190 8.27 -12.57 -8.23
CA PHE A 190 8.16 -13.99 -7.91
C PHE A 190 9.44 -14.68 -8.35
N VAL A 191 10.03 -15.46 -7.46
CA VAL A 191 11.26 -16.22 -7.72
C VAL A 191 10.98 -17.70 -7.53
N ALA A 192 11.17 -18.47 -8.59
CA ALA A 192 11.05 -19.92 -8.54
C ALA A 192 12.29 -20.59 -7.93
N VAL A 193 12.18 -21.89 -7.65
CA VAL A 193 13.33 -22.68 -7.21
C VAL A 193 14.34 -22.77 -8.36
N ASP A 194 15.63 -22.71 -8.03
CA ASP A 194 16.76 -22.71 -8.94
C ASP A 194 16.93 -21.47 -9.83
N GLU A 195 16.06 -20.45 -9.71
CA GLU A 195 16.29 -19.16 -10.36
C GLU A 195 17.41 -18.37 -9.68
N PRO A 196 18.20 -17.57 -10.46
CA PRO A 196 19.25 -16.73 -9.92
C PRO A 196 18.74 -15.72 -8.89
N LEU A 197 19.32 -15.75 -7.70
CA LEU A 197 19.00 -14.80 -6.62
C LEU A 197 20.10 -13.75 -6.48
N PHE A 198 21.38 -14.18 -6.58
CA PHE A 198 22.52 -13.27 -6.55
C PHE A 198 23.55 -13.65 -7.60
N HIS A 199 24.13 -12.62 -8.24
CA HIS A 199 25.36 -12.72 -9.00
C HIS A 199 26.50 -12.16 -8.14
N LEU A 200 27.62 -12.88 -8.05
CA LEU A 200 28.81 -12.49 -7.31
C LEU A 200 29.94 -12.20 -8.28
N TYR A 201 30.64 -11.09 -8.05
CA TYR A 201 31.79 -10.65 -8.84
C TYR A 201 32.99 -10.44 -7.92
N GLY A 202 34.10 -11.11 -8.20
CA GLY A 202 35.35 -11.08 -7.43
C GLY A 202 35.64 -12.36 -6.67
N ASN A 203 36.62 -12.33 -5.76
CA ASN A 203 37.03 -13.52 -5.01
C ASN A 203 36.07 -13.85 -3.85
N PHE A 204 35.12 -14.75 -4.08
CA PHE A 204 34.01 -15.08 -3.17
C PHE A 204 34.28 -16.25 -2.22
N GLY A 205 35.53 -16.75 -2.07
CA GLY A 205 35.83 -17.91 -1.20
C GLY A 205 35.37 -17.82 0.25
N ALA A 206 35.09 -16.61 0.75
CA ALA A 206 34.64 -16.33 2.11
C ALA A 206 33.10 -16.15 2.23
N ILE A 207 32.32 -16.31 1.16
CA ILE A 207 30.86 -16.08 1.16
C ILE A 207 30.11 -17.38 1.38
N ASP A 208 29.37 -17.43 2.47
CA ASP A 208 28.40 -18.49 2.77
C ASP A 208 27.06 -18.16 2.07
N GLU A 209 26.72 -18.95 1.03
CA GLU A 209 25.51 -18.78 0.24
C GLU A 209 24.22 -18.92 1.06
N ASN A 210 24.19 -19.83 2.04
CA ASN A 210 23.01 -20.02 2.86
C ASN A 210 22.75 -18.77 3.69
N LYS A 211 23.81 -18.14 4.22
CA LYS A 211 23.71 -16.86 4.92
C LYS A 211 23.33 -15.69 3.99
N LEU A 212 23.64 -15.75 2.69
CA LEU A 212 23.12 -14.77 1.73
C LEU A 212 21.63 -14.92 1.53
N ARG A 213 21.15 -16.16 1.32
CA ARG A 213 19.72 -16.42 1.13
C ARG A 213 18.87 -15.93 2.32
N THR A 214 19.38 -16.01 3.57
CA THR A 214 18.66 -15.51 4.75
C THR A 214 18.52 -13.99 4.80
N LEU A 215 19.18 -13.23 3.92
CA LEU A 215 19.06 -11.79 3.84
C LEU A 215 17.89 -11.34 2.96
N VAL A 216 17.20 -12.26 2.31
CA VAL A 216 16.01 -12.03 1.50
C VAL A 216 14.80 -12.63 2.20
N ALA A 217 13.77 -11.82 2.40
CA ALA A 217 12.51 -12.29 2.93
C ALA A 217 11.58 -12.69 1.77
N PHE A 218 11.00 -13.88 1.85
CA PHE A 218 10.04 -14.38 0.88
C PHE A 218 8.66 -14.56 1.53
N GLY A 219 7.60 -14.41 0.72
CA GLY A 219 6.24 -14.64 1.13
C GLY A 219 5.36 -15.15 -0.01
N THR A 220 4.12 -15.49 0.34
CA THR A 220 3.09 -15.92 -0.64
C THR A 220 2.38 -14.74 -1.28
N GLU A 221 2.40 -13.56 -0.64
CA GLU A 221 1.73 -12.34 -1.10
C GLU A 221 2.69 -11.16 -1.00
N ARG A 222 2.50 -10.17 -1.90
CA ARG A 222 3.24 -8.90 -1.86
C ARG A 222 2.85 -8.09 -0.63
N THR A 223 3.82 -7.33 -0.09
CA THR A 223 3.61 -6.35 0.98
C THR A 223 4.15 -4.99 0.57
N MET A 224 3.66 -3.93 1.22
CA MET A 224 4.14 -2.56 0.95
C MET A 224 5.43 -2.20 1.70
N GLU A 225 6.05 -3.10 2.47
CA GLU A 225 7.16 -2.74 3.38
C GLU A 225 8.39 -2.16 2.67
N GLN A 226 8.76 -2.72 1.51
CA GLN A 226 9.86 -2.22 0.67
C GLN A 226 9.47 -2.14 -0.81
N ASP A 227 8.19 -2.24 -1.15
CA ASP A 227 7.67 -2.24 -2.52
C ASP A 227 6.75 -1.04 -2.77
N PRO A 228 7.29 0.13 -3.16
CA PRO A 228 6.47 1.28 -3.51
C PRO A 228 5.49 1.01 -4.66
N MET A 229 5.89 0.19 -5.65
CA MET A 229 5.04 -0.16 -6.80
C MET A 229 3.75 -0.87 -6.39
N PHE A 230 3.78 -1.59 -5.26
CA PHE A 230 2.60 -2.29 -4.78
C PHE A 230 1.49 -1.34 -4.31
N ALA A 231 1.86 -0.18 -3.71
CA ALA A 231 0.87 0.85 -3.37
C ALA A 231 0.16 1.39 -4.62
N PHE A 232 0.92 1.65 -5.71
CA PHE A 232 0.35 2.04 -7.00
C PHE A 232 -0.57 0.95 -7.55
N ARG A 233 -0.13 -0.31 -7.55
CA ARG A 233 -0.94 -1.42 -8.04
C ARG A 233 -2.27 -1.55 -7.30
N ILE A 234 -2.27 -1.42 -5.97
CA ILE A 234 -3.49 -1.46 -5.16
C ILE A 234 -4.46 -0.36 -5.58
N LEU A 235 -3.99 0.88 -5.74
CA LEU A 235 -4.84 2.01 -6.15
C LEU A 235 -5.41 1.80 -7.57
N VAL A 236 -4.60 1.29 -8.47
CA VAL A 236 -5.05 0.92 -9.83
C VAL A 236 -6.11 -0.17 -9.78
N ASP A 237 -5.90 -1.24 -8.98
CA ASP A 237 -6.88 -2.32 -8.83
C ASP A 237 -8.22 -1.79 -8.29
N ILE A 238 -8.20 -0.81 -7.35
CA ILE A 238 -9.42 -0.15 -6.87
C ILE A 238 -10.10 0.61 -8.01
N ALA A 239 -9.35 1.42 -8.77
CA ALA A 239 -9.89 2.18 -9.88
C ALA A 239 -10.52 1.28 -10.95
N LEU A 240 -9.84 0.19 -11.34
CA LEU A 240 -10.31 -0.77 -12.32
C LEU A 240 -11.58 -1.49 -11.84
N LYS A 241 -11.61 -1.86 -10.56
CA LYS A 241 -12.79 -2.48 -9.95
C LYS A 241 -13.98 -1.52 -9.94
N ALA A 242 -13.76 -0.26 -9.59
CA ALA A 242 -14.77 0.79 -9.61
C ALA A 242 -15.30 1.06 -11.03
N LEU A 243 -14.43 1.01 -12.03
CA LEU A 243 -14.79 1.20 -13.45
C LEU A 243 -15.33 -0.05 -14.13
N SER A 244 -15.39 -1.19 -13.45
CA SER A 244 -15.95 -2.41 -14.02
C SER A 244 -17.45 -2.24 -14.31
N ALA A 245 -17.93 -2.90 -15.36
CA ALA A 245 -19.36 -2.84 -15.74
C ALA A 245 -20.32 -3.27 -14.62
N ALA A 246 -19.86 -4.11 -13.69
CA ALA A 246 -20.66 -4.59 -12.57
C ALA A 246 -20.82 -3.56 -11.43
N ILE A 247 -19.86 -2.64 -11.26
CA ILE A 247 -19.85 -1.63 -10.18
C ILE A 247 -20.18 -0.26 -10.74
N ASN A 248 -19.47 0.18 -11.78
CA ASN A 248 -19.64 1.46 -12.48
C ASN A 248 -19.72 2.67 -11.52
N ASP A 249 -18.69 2.83 -10.67
CA ASP A 249 -18.53 3.94 -9.73
C ASP A 249 -17.31 4.81 -10.12
N PRO A 250 -17.48 5.73 -11.08
CA PRO A 250 -16.38 6.61 -11.51
C PRO A 250 -15.89 7.53 -10.39
N THR A 251 -16.71 7.86 -9.39
CA THR A 251 -16.30 8.70 -8.26
C THR A 251 -15.23 8.02 -7.40
N THR A 252 -15.39 6.74 -7.09
CA THR A 252 -14.35 5.96 -6.40
C THR A 252 -13.09 5.83 -7.26
N ALA A 253 -13.22 5.69 -8.59
CA ALA A 253 -12.06 5.69 -9.48
C ALA A 253 -11.31 7.05 -9.45
N VAL A 254 -12.02 8.18 -9.40
CA VAL A 254 -11.42 9.51 -9.22
C VAL A 254 -10.61 9.59 -7.94
N LEU A 255 -11.16 9.11 -6.81
CA LEU A 255 -10.42 9.09 -5.53
C LEU A 255 -9.11 8.30 -5.64
N ALA A 256 -9.12 7.17 -6.34
CA ALA A 256 -7.90 6.39 -6.56
C ALA A 256 -6.91 7.14 -7.47
N ILE A 257 -7.38 7.80 -8.54
CA ILE A 257 -6.55 8.64 -9.42
C ILE A 257 -5.92 9.79 -8.63
N ASP A 258 -6.64 10.39 -7.70
CA ASP A 258 -6.14 11.47 -6.85
C ASP A 258 -4.97 11.00 -5.98
N GLN A 259 -5.05 9.81 -5.40
CA GLN A 259 -3.94 9.25 -4.63
C GLN A 259 -2.76 8.83 -5.54
N LEU A 260 -3.01 8.26 -6.71
CA LEU A 260 -1.96 7.99 -7.71
C LEU A 260 -1.24 9.28 -8.11
N HIS A 261 -1.99 10.35 -8.39
CA HIS A 261 -1.44 11.67 -8.67
C HIS A 261 -0.55 12.16 -7.52
N ARG A 262 -1.01 12.02 -6.26
CA ARG A 262 -0.25 12.39 -5.07
C ARG A 262 1.03 11.56 -4.94
N LEU A 263 0.97 10.25 -5.14
CA LEU A 263 2.15 9.36 -5.10
C LEU A 263 3.16 9.72 -6.21
N LEU A 264 2.68 9.98 -7.44
CA LEU A 264 3.54 10.39 -8.56
C LEU A 264 4.24 11.73 -8.29
N ARG A 265 3.58 12.69 -7.62
CA ARG A 265 4.21 13.95 -7.20
C ARG A 265 5.33 13.73 -6.19
N VAL A 266 5.19 12.75 -5.31
CA VAL A 266 6.22 12.43 -4.31
C VAL A 266 7.37 11.68 -4.98
N VAL A 267 7.09 10.58 -5.68
CA VAL A 267 8.14 9.73 -6.28
C VAL A 267 8.88 10.46 -7.41
N GLY A 268 8.19 11.30 -8.20
CA GLY A 268 8.78 12.06 -9.29
C GLY A 268 9.84 13.09 -8.84
N LYS A 269 9.75 13.55 -7.58
CA LYS A 269 10.73 14.43 -6.94
C LYS A 269 11.89 13.69 -6.27
N ARG A 270 11.90 12.36 -6.28
CA ARG A 270 12.95 11.55 -5.66
C ARG A 270 13.96 11.06 -6.70
N SER A 271 15.18 10.84 -6.24
CA SER A 271 16.17 10.11 -7.03
C SER A 271 15.79 8.63 -7.01
N LEU A 272 15.45 8.09 -8.18
CA LEU A 272 15.06 6.69 -8.33
C LEU A 272 16.26 5.76 -8.57
N ARG A 273 17.46 6.33 -8.60
CA ARG A 273 18.71 5.61 -8.76
C ARG A 273 19.20 5.12 -7.41
N VAL A 274 18.83 3.91 -7.05
CA VAL A 274 19.35 3.18 -5.88
C VAL A 274 20.01 1.88 -6.35
N GLU A 275 20.40 1.83 -7.62
CA GLU A 275 20.88 0.59 -8.25
C GLU A 275 22.26 0.18 -7.78
N GLU A 276 23.16 1.14 -7.52
CA GLU A 276 24.50 0.88 -7.02
C GLU A 276 24.67 1.45 -5.61
N ILE A 277 25.00 0.57 -4.67
CA ILE A 277 25.19 0.95 -3.27
C ILE A 277 26.66 0.81 -2.92
N GLU A 278 27.26 1.92 -2.55
CA GLU A 278 28.66 2.05 -2.17
C GLU A 278 28.86 1.79 -0.67
N ASP A 279 30.07 1.35 -0.34
CA ASP A 279 30.53 1.36 1.05
C ASP A 279 31.11 2.75 1.44
N ARG A 280 31.55 2.89 2.68
CA ARG A 280 32.13 4.14 3.19
C ARG A 280 33.40 4.59 2.45
N SER A 281 34.00 3.76 1.64
CA SER A 281 35.19 4.06 0.83
C SER A 281 34.84 4.49 -0.61
N GLY A 282 33.54 4.63 -0.96
CA GLY A 282 33.08 4.97 -2.31
C GLY A 282 33.18 3.81 -3.30
N ARG A 283 33.33 2.56 -2.84
CA ARG A 283 33.30 1.38 -3.71
C ARG A 283 31.92 0.80 -3.79
N VAL A 284 31.42 0.53 -5.01
CA VAL A 284 30.17 -0.19 -5.23
C VAL A 284 30.29 -1.61 -4.64
N ARG A 285 29.37 -1.97 -3.76
CA ARG A 285 29.33 -3.25 -3.07
C ARG A 285 28.11 -4.07 -3.36
N VAL A 286 26.96 -3.40 -3.57
CA VAL A 286 25.71 -4.07 -3.87
C VAL A 286 25.06 -3.40 -5.07
N ILE A 287 24.50 -4.21 -5.96
CA ILE A 287 23.70 -3.76 -7.10
C ILE A 287 22.30 -4.31 -6.92
N LEU A 288 21.30 -3.44 -7.03
CA LEU A 288 19.87 -3.78 -6.95
C LEU A 288 19.17 -3.32 -8.23
N ARG A 289 18.09 -3.98 -8.58
CA ARG A 289 17.14 -3.49 -9.59
C ARG A 289 16.02 -2.73 -8.89
N THR A 290 15.74 -1.51 -9.33
CA THR A 290 14.64 -0.69 -8.80
C THR A 290 13.75 -0.21 -9.94
N PRO A 291 12.44 0.01 -9.68
CA PRO A 291 11.54 0.60 -10.67
C PRO A 291 12.03 1.99 -11.10
N ASN A 292 11.98 2.26 -12.40
CA ASN A 292 12.25 3.58 -12.97
C ASN A 292 10.99 4.46 -13.01
N TRP A 293 11.12 5.71 -13.46
CA TRP A 293 10.03 6.65 -13.55
C TRP A 293 8.92 6.18 -14.51
N GLU A 294 9.30 5.62 -15.63
CA GLU A 294 8.39 5.11 -16.66
C GLU A 294 7.50 3.98 -16.10
N ASN A 295 8.06 3.12 -15.24
CA ASN A 295 7.28 2.06 -14.56
C ASN A 295 6.18 2.67 -13.68
N PHE A 296 6.47 3.73 -12.90
CA PHE A 296 5.47 4.40 -12.07
C PHE A 296 4.39 5.09 -12.88
N VAL A 297 4.76 5.75 -13.98
CA VAL A 297 3.80 6.40 -14.89
C VAL A 297 2.91 5.36 -15.57
N HIS A 298 3.50 4.31 -16.15
CA HIS A 298 2.77 3.29 -16.87
C HIS A 298 1.77 2.53 -15.99
N ILE A 299 2.17 2.12 -14.78
CA ILE A 299 1.25 1.44 -13.87
C ILE A 299 0.08 2.35 -13.48
N SER A 300 0.32 3.65 -13.30
CA SER A 300 -0.68 4.60 -12.84
C SER A 300 -1.75 4.92 -13.89
N PHE A 301 -1.38 4.98 -15.16
CA PHE A 301 -2.27 5.53 -16.18
C PHE A 301 -2.77 4.52 -17.22
N ARG A 302 -1.93 3.54 -17.60
CA ARG A 302 -2.20 2.67 -18.75
C ARG A 302 -3.52 1.91 -18.64
N GLU A 303 -3.71 1.14 -17.58
CA GLU A 303 -4.91 0.33 -17.42
C GLU A 303 -6.14 1.19 -17.13
N ILE A 304 -6.01 2.22 -16.28
CA ILE A 304 -7.12 3.14 -15.99
C ILE A 304 -7.59 3.83 -17.27
N ARG A 305 -6.69 4.28 -18.14
CA ARG A 305 -7.02 4.83 -19.45
C ARG A 305 -7.78 3.84 -20.32
N GLN A 306 -7.36 2.58 -20.36
CA GLN A 306 -8.01 1.55 -21.18
C GLN A 306 -9.47 1.29 -20.76
N TYR A 307 -9.74 1.28 -19.46
CA TYR A 307 -11.07 1.01 -18.92
C TYR A 307 -11.92 2.25 -18.70
N GLY A 308 -11.30 3.42 -18.54
CA GLY A 308 -11.97 4.65 -18.13
C GLY A 308 -12.09 5.72 -19.23
N ALA A 309 -11.45 5.57 -20.40
CA ALA A 309 -11.47 6.60 -21.44
C ALA A 309 -12.86 6.84 -22.06
N SER A 310 -13.80 5.92 -21.94
CA SER A 310 -15.19 6.10 -22.30
C SER A 310 -16.00 6.97 -21.33
N SER A 311 -15.49 7.18 -20.10
CA SER A 311 -16.08 8.09 -19.12
C SER A 311 -15.44 9.47 -19.25
N ILE A 312 -16.23 10.47 -19.58
CA ILE A 312 -15.77 11.88 -19.69
C ILE A 312 -15.13 12.34 -18.36
N GLN A 313 -15.73 11.98 -17.22
CA GLN A 313 -15.19 12.32 -15.90
C GLN A 313 -13.78 11.76 -15.70
N ILE A 314 -13.56 10.49 -16.04
CA ILE A 314 -12.26 9.84 -15.85
C ILE A 314 -11.21 10.39 -16.84
N ALA A 315 -11.59 10.53 -18.13
CA ALA A 315 -10.70 11.08 -19.14
C ALA A 315 -10.20 12.47 -18.75
N ARG A 316 -11.09 13.36 -18.32
CA ARG A 316 -10.80 14.72 -17.86
C ARG A 316 -9.94 14.74 -16.58
N ARG A 317 -10.20 13.82 -15.62
CA ARG A 317 -9.42 13.74 -14.36
C ARG A 317 -8.01 13.21 -14.62
N LEU A 318 -7.83 12.21 -15.49
CA LEU A 318 -6.52 11.72 -15.90
C LEU A 318 -5.69 12.83 -16.57
N ARG A 319 -6.30 13.57 -17.51
CA ARG A 319 -5.68 14.72 -18.17
C ARG A 319 -5.20 15.74 -17.13
N ALA A 320 -6.09 16.17 -16.24
CA ALA A 320 -5.75 17.17 -15.21
C ALA A 320 -4.59 16.71 -14.30
N ALA A 321 -4.56 15.42 -13.96
CA ALA A 321 -3.47 14.85 -13.16
C ALA A 321 -2.13 14.91 -13.91
N ILE A 322 -2.10 14.51 -15.19
CA ILE A 322 -0.87 14.52 -16.00
C ILE A 322 -0.38 15.93 -16.26
N GLU A 323 -1.26 16.87 -16.65
CA GLU A 323 -0.89 18.27 -16.88
C GLU A 323 -0.33 18.93 -15.62
N ASN A 324 -0.93 18.65 -14.45
CA ASN A 324 -0.39 19.13 -13.18
C ASN A 324 0.98 18.51 -12.86
N LEU A 325 1.20 17.22 -13.16
CA LEU A 325 2.50 16.56 -12.98
C LEU A 325 3.57 17.20 -13.88
N ILE A 326 3.25 17.52 -15.13
CA ILE A 326 4.15 18.22 -16.05
C ILE A 326 4.52 19.61 -15.50
N GLN A 327 3.57 20.33 -14.89
CA GLN A 327 3.82 21.64 -14.30
C GLN A 327 4.70 21.61 -13.05
N CYS A 328 4.60 20.55 -12.23
CA CYS A 328 5.22 20.52 -10.90
C CYS A 328 6.45 19.62 -10.76
N LEU A 329 6.77 18.83 -11.78
CA LEU A 329 7.91 17.92 -11.77
C LEU A 329 9.06 18.43 -12.64
N PRO A 330 10.30 17.98 -12.41
CA PRO A 330 11.45 18.33 -13.23
C PRO A 330 11.29 17.88 -14.70
N GLU A 331 11.88 18.61 -15.63
CA GLU A 331 11.73 18.40 -17.08
C GLU A 331 12.07 16.97 -17.54
N HIS A 332 13.10 16.36 -16.95
CA HIS A 332 13.49 14.98 -17.27
C HIS A 332 12.41 13.92 -16.95
N ARG A 333 11.33 14.31 -16.24
CA ARG A 333 10.16 13.46 -15.98
C ARG A 333 9.02 13.66 -16.97
N HIS A 334 9.09 14.68 -17.81
CA HIS A 334 7.95 15.09 -18.65
C HIS A 334 7.69 14.14 -19.81
N GLU A 335 8.72 13.50 -20.38
CA GLU A 335 8.55 12.70 -21.60
C GLU A 335 7.54 11.55 -21.42
N ALA A 336 7.68 10.76 -20.38
CA ALA A 336 6.74 9.68 -20.08
C ALA A 336 5.30 10.19 -19.87
N LEU A 337 5.16 11.38 -19.25
CA LEU A 337 3.85 12.02 -19.05
C LEU A 337 3.24 12.53 -20.36
N ARG A 338 4.04 13.14 -21.25
CA ARG A 338 3.58 13.58 -22.58
C ARG A 338 3.12 12.41 -23.43
N VAL A 339 3.82 11.28 -23.38
CA VAL A 339 3.41 10.05 -24.07
C VAL A 339 2.03 9.57 -23.55
N GLU A 340 1.81 9.52 -22.23
CA GLU A 340 0.51 9.12 -21.69
C GLU A 340 -0.59 10.14 -22.04
N LEU A 341 -0.30 11.44 -22.05
CA LEU A 341 -1.26 12.47 -22.46
C LEU A 341 -1.70 12.27 -23.93
N MET A 342 -0.76 12.03 -24.84
CA MET A 342 -1.05 11.71 -26.25
C MET A 342 -1.91 10.44 -26.35
N LEU A 343 -1.63 9.42 -25.53
CA LEU A 343 -2.41 8.17 -25.54
C LEU A 343 -3.82 8.38 -24.99
N ILE A 344 -4.01 9.29 -24.03
CA ILE A 344 -5.34 9.69 -23.55
C ILE A 344 -6.10 10.38 -24.68
N ASP A 345 -5.50 11.31 -25.43
CA ASP A 345 -6.14 12.00 -26.56
C ASP A 345 -6.63 11.01 -27.61
N ARG A 346 -5.80 10.05 -28.01
CA ARG A 346 -6.20 8.98 -28.95
C ARG A 346 -7.31 8.10 -28.41
N ALA A 347 -7.32 7.83 -27.11
CA ALA A 347 -8.38 7.01 -26.51
C ALA A 347 -9.70 7.79 -26.44
N ILE A 348 -9.67 9.07 -26.10
CA ILE A 348 -10.84 9.96 -26.09
C ILE A 348 -11.44 10.05 -27.51
N GLU A 349 -10.65 10.26 -28.56
CA GLU A 349 -11.09 10.29 -29.96
C GLU A 349 -11.80 9.00 -30.39
N ARG A 350 -11.34 7.85 -29.90
CA ARG A 350 -11.95 6.57 -30.20
C ARG A 350 -13.31 6.36 -29.53
N HIS A 351 -13.50 6.90 -28.32
CA HIS A 351 -14.67 6.62 -27.50
C HIS A 351 -15.76 7.68 -27.58
N HIS A 352 -15.45 8.91 -28.04
CA HIS A 352 -16.39 10.03 -28.11
C HIS A 352 -16.60 10.49 -29.56
N PRO A 353 -17.58 9.91 -30.26
CA PRO A 353 -17.85 10.24 -31.68
C PRO A 353 -18.52 11.59 -31.87
N PHE A 354 -19.16 12.15 -30.80
CA PHE A 354 -19.81 13.45 -30.88
C PHE A 354 -18.80 14.55 -30.62
N PRO A 355 -18.73 15.60 -31.48
CA PRO A 355 -17.76 16.69 -31.32
C PRO A 355 -17.86 17.41 -29.97
N GLU A 356 -19.03 17.57 -29.42
CA GLU A 356 -19.31 18.22 -28.13
C GLU A 356 -18.70 17.42 -26.98
N ASP A 357 -18.92 16.10 -26.95
CA ASP A 357 -18.38 15.19 -25.94
C ASP A 357 -16.85 15.11 -26.05
N LEU A 358 -16.33 15.06 -27.29
CA LEU A 358 -14.91 15.05 -27.56
C LEU A 358 -14.24 16.36 -27.06
N ALA A 359 -14.86 17.51 -27.35
CA ALA A 359 -14.38 18.79 -26.87
C ALA A 359 -14.36 18.86 -25.33
N LEU A 360 -15.45 18.39 -24.68
CA LEU A 360 -15.54 18.35 -23.22
C LEU A 360 -14.51 17.39 -22.60
N ALA A 361 -14.33 16.19 -23.16
CA ALA A 361 -13.40 15.18 -22.66
C ALA A 361 -11.93 15.66 -22.70
N ARG A 362 -11.59 16.61 -23.56
CA ARG A 362 -10.27 17.22 -23.68
C ARG A 362 -9.99 18.32 -22.66
N ILE A 363 -11.00 18.85 -21.98
CA ILE A 363 -10.84 19.89 -20.97
C ILE A 363 -10.44 19.24 -19.63
N PRO A 364 -9.30 19.64 -19.02
CA PRO A 364 -8.90 19.08 -17.74
C PRO A 364 -9.91 19.42 -16.64
N ASP A 365 -10.18 18.47 -15.74
CA ASP A 365 -11.03 18.63 -14.57
C ASP A 365 -10.23 18.39 -13.29
N SER A 366 -9.80 19.46 -12.62
CA SER A 366 -9.03 19.40 -11.39
C SER A 366 -9.89 18.92 -10.20
N GLN A 367 -11.20 19.09 -10.25
CA GLN A 367 -12.12 18.68 -9.20
C GLN A 367 -12.53 17.21 -9.35
N GLY A 368 -12.50 16.65 -10.58
CA GLY A 368 -12.93 15.30 -10.85
C GLY A 368 -14.44 15.08 -10.77
N LEU A 369 -15.24 16.14 -10.85
CA LEU A 369 -16.70 16.07 -10.75
C LEU A 369 -17.40 15.75 -12.09
N GLY A 370 -16.67 15.89 -13.21
CA GLY A 370 -17.21 15.68 -14.55
C GLY A 370 -18.16 16.78 -15.04
N GLY A 371 -18.34 17.85 -14.28
CA GLY A 371 -19.20 18.97 -14.62
C GLY A 371 -18.70 19.77 -15.82
N SER A 372 -19.54 20.64 -16.41
CA SER A 372 -19.14 21.53 -17.50
C SER A 372 -18.07 22.49 -17.02
N ALA A 373 -17.00 22.66 -17.82
CA ALA A 373 -16.09 23.76 -17.62
C ALA A 373 -16.86 25.04 -18.02
N VAL A 374 -17.20 25.86 -17.03
CA VAL A 374 -17.62 27.24 -17.32
C VAL A 374 -16.39 27.93 -17.88
N SER A 375 -16.36 28.15 -19.19
CA SER A 375 -15.40 29.06 -19.79
C SER A 375 -15.74 30.48 -19.25
N THR A 376 -15.04 30.90 -18.23
CA THR A 376 -15.00 32.35 -17.90
C THR A 376 -14.18 33.07 -18.95
N THR A 377 -14.71 33.15 -20.15
CA THR A 377 -14.40 34.24 -21.04
C THR A 377 -15.22 35.42 -20.54
N ASN A 378 -14.81 36.02 -19.44
CA ASN A 378 -15.22 37.37 -19.13
C ASN A 378 -14.44 38.30 -20.08
N ASN A 379 -15.08 38.68 -21.17
CA ASN A 379 -14.85 39.94 -21.81
C ASN A 379 -15.33 41.04 -20.84
N TYR A 380 -14.36 41.76 -20.25
CA TYR A 380 -14.48 43.16 -19.85
C TYR A 380 -13.23 43.91 -20.31
#